data_9009a83006fed78e9c0930a10b7f2bfe
#
_entry.id   9009a83006fed78e9c0930a10b7f2bfe
#
_cell.length_a   1.000
_cell.length_b   1.000
_cell.length_c   1.000
_cell.angle_alpha   90.00
_cell.angle_beta   90.00
_cell.angle_gamma   90.00
#
_symmetry.space_group_name_H-M   'P 1'
#
loop_
_entity.id
_entity.type
_entity.pdbx_description
1 polymer ?
#
loop_
_entity_poly.entity_id
_entity_poly.type
_entity_poly.pdbx_seq_one_letter_code
_entity_poly.pdbx_strand_id
1 'polypeptide(L)'
;MRKIYYAAVVMLLTICSFNAGAQNSYSENYIQLSSKADREITPDEIYIQFQIKEEPGKGKATLAEREKEMIKALGDIKIDVKNDLTISDMESDLKKMFLRKDNILASKNYRLKVSTADRAASAFKVLNNLKISDVALEEDRKSVV
;
A
#
# COMPACT_ATOMS: atom_id res chain seq x y z
N MET A 1 74.67 -15.32 23.05
CA MET A 1 73.30 -14.90 23.29
C MET A 1 72.60 -14.38 22.03
N ARG A 2 73.22 -13.49 21.22
CA ARG A 2 72.60 -12.95 19.99
C ARG A 2 72.19 -13.99 18.94
N LYS A 3 72.95 -15.11 18.78
CA LYS A 3 72.63 -16.17 17.82
C LYS A 3 71.36 -16.96 18.19
N ILE A 4 71.03 -17.08 19.47
CA ILE A 4 69.85 -17.77 19.95
C ILE A 4 68.58 -17.01 19.64
N TYR A 5 68.65 -15.66 19.70
CA TYR A 5 67.48 -14.79 19.33
C TYR A 5 67.16 -14.90 17.81
N TYR A 6 68.16 -14.97 16.95
CA TYR A 6 67.93 -15.14 15.53
C TYR A 6 67.28 -16.50 15.19
N ALA A 7 67.77 -17.57 15.88
CA ALA A 7 67.14 -18.87 15.72
C ALA A 7 65.69 -18.93 16.19
N ALA A 8 65.37 -18.25 17.30
CA ALA A 8 64.00 -18.16 17.80
C ALA A 8 63.09 -17.35 16.87
N VAL A 9 63.58 -16.25 16.29
CA VAL A 9 62.80 -15.42 15.35
C VAL A 9 62.53 -16.16 14.02
N VAL A 10 63.52 -16.89 13.50
CA VAL A 10 63.34 -17.72 12.29
C VAL A 10 62.35 -18.85 12.53
N MET A 11 62.39 -19.48 13.73
CA MET A 11 61.44 -20.52 14.10
C MET A 11 60.01 -19.98 14.23
N LEU A 12 59.83 -18.75 14.74
CA LEU A 12 58.52 -18.10 14.87
C LEU A 12 57.92 -17.74 13.50
N LEU A 13 58.76 -17.31 12.56
CA LEU A 13 58.34 -16.97 11.19
C LEU A 13 57.89 -18.21 10.39
N THR A 14 58.50 -19.36 10.63
CA THR A 14 58.11 -20.60 9.94
C THR A 14 56.79 -21.15 10.45
N ILE A 15 56.42 -20.91 11.70
CA ILE A 15 55.14 -21.36 12.28
C ILE A 15 53.96 -20.53 11.70
N CYS A 16 54.17 -19.25 11.39
CA CYS A 16 53.12 -18.42 10.77
C CYS A 16 52.79 -18.81 9.33
N SER A 17 53.66 -19.51 8.61
CA SER A 17 53.44 -19.88 7.21
C SER A 17 52.53 -21.11 7.03
N PHE A 18 52.22 -21.85 8.09
CA PHE A 18 51.40 -23.07 8.00
C PHE A 18 49.89 -22.87 8.10
N ASN A 19 49.43 -21.63 8.33
CA ASN A 19 47.97 -21.33 8.41
C ASN A 19 47.34 -20.79 7.12
N ALA A 20 48.00 -20.93 5.97
CA ALA A 20 47.33 -20.73 4.69
C ALA A 20 46.51 -21.99 4.37
N GLY A 21 45.47 -22.22 5.17
CA GLY A 21 44.42 -23.17 4.85
C GLY A 21 43.74 -22.70 3.58
N ALA A 22 43.94 -23.40 2.48
CA ALA A 22 43.20 -23.25 1.27
C ALA A 22 41.70 -23.38 1.65
N GLN A 23 40.98 -22.30 1.63
CA GLN A 23 39.52 -22.34 1.61
C GLN A 23 39.13 -22.99 0.28
N ASN A 24 38.91 -24.30 0.32
CA ASN A 24 38.19 -24.98 -0.75
C ASN A 24 36.79 -24.40 -0.77
N SER A 25 36.63 -23.31 -1.56
CA SER A 25 35.34 -22.94 -2.07
C SER A 25 34.90 -24.09 -2.97
N TYR A 26 34.16 -25.03 -2.41
CA TYR A 26 33.30 -25.86 -3.24
C TYR A 26 32.31 -24.93 -3.91
N SER A 27 32.67 -24.42 -5.09
CA SER A 27 31.69 -23.84 -5.98
C SER A 27 30.87 -25.02 -6.48
N GLU A 28 29.82 -25.34 -5.74
CA GLU A 28 28.79 -26.21 -6.29
C GLU A 28 28.33 -25.55 -7.58
N ASN A 29 28.49 -26.24 -8.69
CA ASN A 29 27.98 -25.79 -9.97
C ASN A 29 26.46 -25.88 -9.91
N TYR A 30 25.81 -24.81 -9.45
CA TYR A 30 24.36 -24.69 -9.46
C TYR A 30 23.93 -23.72 -10.57
N ILE A 31 22.86 -24.09 -11.24
CA ILE A 31 22.19 -23.22 -12.20
C ILE A 31 21.01 -22.62 -11.46
N GLN A 32 21.06 -21.33 -11.22
CA GLN A 32 19.91 -20.61 -10.67
C GLN A 32 18.96 -20.24 -11.82
N LEU A 33 17.83 -20.94 -11.88
CA LEU A 33 16.75 -20.62 -12.81
C LEU A 33 15.69 -19.80 -12.08
N SER A 34 15.43 -18.61 -12.56
CA SER A 34 14.25 -17.86 -12.16
C SER A 34 13.27 -17.83 -13.33
N SER A 35 12.08 -18.33 -13.10
CA SER A 35 10.99 -18.22 -14.06
C SER A 35 9.94 -17.26 -13.53
N LYS A 36 9.44 -16.39 -14.40
CA LYS A 36 8.31 -15.52 -14.13
C LYS A 36 7.14 -16.01 -14.96
N ALA A 37 6.04 -16.33 -14.30
CA ALA A 37 4.80 -16.68 -14.96
C ALA A 37 3.78 -15.57 -14.68
N ASP A 38 3.33 -14.88 -15.70
CA ASP A 38 2.25 -13.92 -15.61
C ASP A 38 0.95 -14.61 -16.04
N ARG A 39 -0.07 -14.52 -15.20
CA ARG A 39 -1.41 -15.00 -15.50
C ARG A 39 -2.38 -13.85 -15.50
N GLU A 40 -3.03 -13.62 -16.60
CA GLU A 40 -4.11 -12.65 -16.69
C GLU A 40 -5.38 -13.25 -16.04
N ILE A 41 -5.89 -12.59 -15.02
CA ILE A 41 -7.11 -12.98 -14.30
C ILE A 41 -8.07 -11.80 -14.40
N THR A 42 -9.28 -12.08 -14.92
CA THR A 42 -10.36 -11.08 -14.87
C THR A 42 -10.91 -11.05 -13.44
N PRO A 43 -10.86 -9.91 -12.74
CA PRO A 43 -11.40 -9.82 -11.41
C PRO A 43 -12.93 -9.93 -11.45
N ASP A 44 -13.49 -10.71 -10.56
CA ASP A 44 -14.94 -10.84 -10.32
C ASP A 44 -15.45 -9.82 -9.29
N GLU A 45 -14.55 -9.28 -8.49
CA GLU A 45 -14.82 -8.22 -7.52
C GLU A 45 -13.75 -7.14 -7.61
N ILE A 46 -14.18 -5.89 -7.72
CA ILE A 46 -13.32 -4.71 -7.75
C ILE A 46 -13.77 -3.80 -6.62
N TYR A 47 -12.82 -3.37 -5.79
CA TYR A 47 -13.08 -2.48 -4.69
C TYR A 47 -12.52 -1.09 -4.98
N ILE A 48 -13.37 -0.07 -4.81
CA ILE A 48 -13.02 1.34 -4.96
C ILE A 48 -13.09 1.98 -3.59
N GLN A 49 -11.99 2.55 -3.14
CA GLN A 49 -11.94 3.35 -1.92
C GLN A 49 -11.99 4.83 -2.27
N PHE A 50 -12.75 5.60 -1.50
CA PHE A 50 -12.79 7.05 -1.65
C PHE A 50 -13.19 7.72 -0.34
N GLN A 51 -12.88 9.01 -0.24
CA GLN A 51 -13.16 9.80 0.95
C GLN A 51 -14.05 10.99 0.61
N ILE A 52 -15.10 11.18 1.42
CA ILE A 52 -15.90 12.40 1.39
C ILE A 52 -15.47 13.27 2.55
N LYS A 53 -15.14 14.53 2.25
CA LYS A 53 -14.77 15.55 3.22
C LYS A 53 -15.80 16.67 3.22
N GLU A 54 -16.07 17.21 4.40
CA GLU A 54 -16.83 18.45 4.52
C GLU A 54 -16.02 19.63 3.96
N GLU A 55 -16.66 20.52 3.25
CA GLU A 55 -15.99 21.71 2.73
C GLU A 55 -15.99 22.85 3.74
N PRO A 56 -14.85 23.50 3.98
CA PRO A 56 -14.80 24.63 4.89
C PRO A 56 -15.53 25.85 4.29
N GLY A 57 -16.40 26.47 5.07
CA GLY A 57 -17.02 27.73 4.73
C GLY A 57 -18.53 27.79 4.98
N LYS A 58 -19.04 29.00 5.25
CA LYS A 58 -20.48 29.22 5.44
C LYS A 58 -21.22 29.02 4.12
N GLY A 59 -22.29 28.20 4.16
CA GLY A 59 -23.15 27.95 2.99
C GLY A 59 -22.64 26.86 2.04
N LYS A 60 -21.62 26.11 2.42
CA LYS A 60 -21.16 24.92 1.69
C LYS A 60 -21.88 23.66 2.17
N ALA A 61 -21.96 22.68 1.29
CA ALA A 61 -22.64 21.43 1.56
C ALA A 61 -22.01 20.70 2.75
N THR A 62 -22.84 20.27 3.67
CA THR A 62 -22.46 19.44 4.80
C THR A 62 -22.05 18.04 4.34
N LEU A 63 -21.33 17.30 5.18
CA LEU A 63 -20.97 15.92 4.90
C LEU A 63 -22.20 15.07 4.57
N ALA A 64 -23.30 15.24 5.32
CA ALA A 64 -24.55 14.50 5.12
C ALA A 64 -25.22 14.82 3.75
N GLU A 65 -25.19 16.07 3.32
CA GLU A 65 -25.70 16.46 2.00
C GLU A 65 -24.88 15.88 0.87
N ARG A 66 -23.55 15.93 0.96
CA ARG A 66 -22.65 15.32 0.00
C ARG A 66 -22.80 13.79 -0.06
N GLU A 67 -22.97 13.15 1.09
CA GLU A 67 -23.24 11.72 1.18
C GLU A 67 -24.55 11.35 0.48
N LYS A 68 -25.61 12.12 0.70
CA LYS A 68 -26.91 11.90 0.06
C LYS A 68 -26.83 12.07 -1.46
N GLU A 69 -26.10 13.08 -1.93
CA GLU A 69 -25.88 13.32 -3.34
C GLU A 69 -25.09 12.18 -4.00
N MET A 70 -24.04 11.70 -3.34
CA MET A 70 -23.23 10.56 -3.79
C MET A 70 -24.07 9.28 -3.85
N ILE A 71 -24.85 8.96 -2.83
CA ILE A 71 -25.73 7.78 -2.79
C ILE A 71 -26.73 7.82 -3.95
N LYS A 72 -27.34 8.99 -4.22
CA LYS A 72 -28.26 9.16 -5.33
C LYS A 72 -27.56 8.95 -6.67
N ALA A 73 -26.41 9.58 -6.87
CA ALA A 73 -25.68 9.49 -8.13
C ALA A 73 -25.15 8.08 -8.44
N LEU A 74 -24.73 7.32 -7.42
CA LEU A 74 -24.37 5.92 -7.56
C LEU A 74 -25.60 5.05 -7.87
N GLY A 75 -26.75 5.34 -7.25
CA GLY A 75 -28.01 4.64 -7.56
C GLY A 75 -28.49 4.88 -8.99
N ASP A 76 -28.29 6.11 -9.54
CA ASP A 76 -28.67 6.44 -10.93
C ASP A 76 -27.93 5.60 -11.97
N ILE A 77 -26.70 5.16 -11.65
CA ILE A 77 -25.93 4.21 -12.50
C ILE A 77 -26.16 2.74 -12.13
N LYS A 78 -27.24 2.43 -11.39
CA LYS A 78 -27.67 1.08 -11.01
C LYS A 78 -26.65 0.31 -10.14
N ILE A 79 -25.94 1.00 -9.29
CA ILE A 79 -25.14 0.39 -8.23
C ILE A 79 -26.05 0.17 -7.01
N ASP A 80 -26.01 -1.04 -6.44
CA ASP A 80 -26.75 -1.35 -5.20
C ASP A 80 -26.00 -0.79 -3.98
N VAL A 81 -26.25 0.48 -3.70
CA VAL A 81 -25.59 1.19 -2.60
C VAL A 81 -25.81 0.52 -1.24
N LYS A 82 -26.91 -0.21 -1.07
CA LYS A 82 -27.21 -0.86 0.21
C LYS A 82 -26.31 -2.07 0.50
N ASN A 83 -25.98 -2.82 -0.56
CA ASN A 83 -25.18 -4.05 -0.44
C ASN A 83 -23.73 -3.84 -0.81
N ASP A 84 -23.44 -2.91 -1.72
CA ASP A 84 -22.12 -2.75 -2.33
C ASP A 84 -21.32 -1.58 -1.73
N LEU A 85 -21.96 -0.65 -1.00
CA LEU A 85 -21.27 0.47 -0.35
C LEU A 85 -21.11 0.24 1.15
N THR A 86 -19.87 0.26 1.62
CA THR A 86 -19.54 0.11 3.03
C THR A 86 -18.76 1.32 3.53
N ILE A 87 -18.99 1.73 4.76
CA ILE A 87 -18.17 2.75 5.44
C ILE A 87 -16.96 2.01 6.02
N SER A 88 -15.76 2.34 5.53
CA SER A 88 -14.52 1.70 6.00
C SER A 88 -14.02 2.34 7.28
N ASP A 89 -14.12 3.66 7.39
CA ASP A 89 -13.68 4.41 8.56
C ASP A 89 -14.37 5.77 8.63
N MET A 90 -14.46 6.30 9.82
CA MET A 90 -15.06 7.60 10.11
C MET A 90 -14.02 8.42 10.89
N GLU A 91 -13.23 9.19 10.17
CA GLU A 91 -12.19 10.01 10.75
C GLU A 91 -12.70 11.43 11.02
N SER A 92 -12.76 11.80 12.28
CA SER A 92 -12.86 13.19 12.68
C SER A 92 -11.46 13.68 13.00
N ASP A 93 -11.00 14.73 12.34
CA ASP A 93 -9.64 15.28 12.45
C ASP A 93 -9.46 15.98 13.81
N LEU A 94 -9.55 15.21 14.91
CA LEU A 94 -9.38 15.70 16.28
C LEU A 94 -7.93 16.16 16.54
N LYS A 95 -6.96 15.70 15.76
CA LYS A 95 -5.54 16.05 15.96
C LYS A 95 -5.21 17.49 15.60
N LYS A 96 -5.95 18.14 14.72
CA LYS A 96 -5.74 19.55 14.36
C LYS A 96 -6.41 20.53 15.33
N MET A 97 -7.26 20.02 16.21
CA MET A 97 -8.03 20.82 17.18
C MET A 97 -7.15 21.54 18.22
N PHE A 98 -5.97 21.04 18.52
CA PHE A 98 -5.09 21.60 19.56
C PHE A 98 -4.24 22.80 19.10
N LEU A 99 -4.16 23.09 17.81
CA LEU A 99 -3.25 24.10 17.27
C LEU A 99 -3.89 25.23 16.46
N ARG A 100 -5.18 25.11 16.07
CA ARG A 100 -5.89 26.18 15.36
C ARG A 100 -7.38 26.19 15.69
N LYS A 101 -7.91 27.40 15.85
CA LYS A 101 -9.36 27.73 16.01
C LYS A 101 -10.18 27.46 14.75
N ASP A 102 -9.78 26.53 13.90
CA ASP A 102 -10.44 26.28 12.62
C ASP A 102 -11.36 25.07 12.73
N ASN A 103 -12.52 25.20 12.10
CA ASN A 103 -13.62 24.25 12.08
C ASN A 103 -13.14 22.80 11.90
N ILE A 104 -13.62 21.91 12.75
CA ILE A 104 -13.45 20.47 12.60
C ILE A 104 -14.18 20.06 11.34
N LEU A 105 -13.42 19.64 10.32
CA LEU A 105 -14.00 19.10 9.09
C LEU A 105 -14.19 17.61 9.27
N ALA A 106 -15.43 17.16 9.19
CA ALA A 106 -15.73 15.74 9.22
C ALA A 106 -15.38 15.08 7.87
N SER A 107 -14.83 13.87 7.94
CA SER A 107 -14.58 13.05 6.76
C SER A 107 -15.02 11.62 7.00
N LYS A 108 -15.46 10.94 5.93
CA LYS A 108 -15.83 9.53 5.95
C LYS A 108 -15.16 8.80 4.78
N ASN A 109 -14.60 7.64 5.06
CA ASN A 109 -14.01 6.75 4.09
C ASN A 109 -15.01 5.67 3.68
N TYR A 110 -15.17 5.49 2.40
CA TYR A 110 -16.09 4.53 1.81
C TYR A 110 -15.33 3.49 0.99
N ARG A 111 -15.90 2.30 0.95
CA ARG A 111 -15.46 1.21 0.10
C ARG A 111 -16.66 0.75 -0.72
N LEU A 112 -16.53 0.85 -2.04
CA LEU A 112 -17.54 0.45 -3.00
C LEU A 112 -17.08 -0.82 -3.72
N LYS A 113 -17.92 -1.86 -3.69
CA LYS A 113 -17.72 -3.09 -4.43
C LYS A 113 -18.41 -3.01 -5.78
N VAL A 114 -17.73 -3.39 -6.85
CA VAL A 114 -18.31 -3.50 -8.20
C VAL A 114 -17.83 -4.78 -8.87
N SER A 115 -18.66 -5.36 -9.75
CA SER A 115 -18.40 -6.66 -10.36
C SER A 115 -17.71 -6.61 -11.72
N THR A 116 -17.61 -5.42 -12.34
CA THR A 116 -17.03 -5.27 -13.67
C THR A 116 -16.23 -3.98 -13.81
N ALA A 117 -15.23 -4.01 -14.69
CA ALA A 117 -14.41 -2.84 -15.00
C ALA A 117 -15.24 -1.66 -15.56
N ASP A 118 -16.28 -1.92 -16.35
CA ASP A 118 -17.15 -0.87 -16.89
C ASP A 118 -17.96 -0.18 -15.80
N ARG A 119 -18.43 -0.92 -14.80
CA ARG A 119 -19.09 -0.34 -13.62
C ARG A 119 -18.12 0.45 -12.78
N ALA A 120 -16.88 -0.03 -12.62
CA ALA A 120 -15.84 0.72 -11.93
C ALA A 120 -15.56 2.05 -12.64
N ALA A 121 -15.37 2.05 -13.95
CA ALA A 121 -15.16 3.26 -14.73
C ALA A 121 -16.34 4.25 -14.61
N SER A 122 -17.57 3.74 -14.62
CA SER A 122 -18.78 4.56 -14.42
C SER A 122 -18.84 5.19 -13.04
N ALA A 123 -18.50 4.40 -11.99
CA ALA A 123 -18.42 4.89 -10.62
C ALA A 123 -17.35 5.98 -10.47
N PHE A 124 -16.14 5.78 -11.00
CA PHE A 124 -15.09 6.79 -11.02
C PHE A 124 -15.54 8.09 -11.67
N LYS A 125 -16.22 8.02 -12.81
CA LYS A 125 -16.75 9.19 -13.52
C LYS A 125 -17.75 9.95 -12.65
N VAL A 126 -18.64 9.26 -11.98
CA VAL A 126 -19.65 9.87 -11.09
C VAL A 126 -18.98 10.53 -9.89
N LEU A 127 -18.06 9.82 -9.22
CA LEU A 127 -17.35 10.35 -8.07
C LEU A 127 -16.51 11.59 -8.43
N ASN A 128 -15.87 11.57 -9.59
CA ASN A 128 -15.11 12.72 -10.09
C ASN A 128 -16.01 13.93 -10.39
N ASN A 129 -17.19 13.71 -10.98
CA ASN A 129 -18.16 14.78 -11.23
C ASN A 129 -18.65 15.45 -9.92
N LEU A 130 -18.75 14.68 -8.85
CA LEU A 130 -19.08 15.17 -7.51
C LEU A 130 -17.89 15.80 -6.77
N LYS A 131 -16.73 15.90 -7.45
CA LYS A 131 -15.48 16.42 -6.86
C LYS A 131 -15.07 15.67 -5.58
N ILE A 132 -15.32 14.37 -5.54
CA ILE A 132 -14.84 13.51 -4.49
C ILE A 132 -13.38 13.18 -4.81
N SER A 133 -12.49 13.58 -3.92
CA SER A 133 -11.06 13.34 -4.02
C SER A 133 -10.67 12.00 -3.39
N ASP A 134 -9.43 11.59 -3.61
CA ASP A 134 -8.86 10.40 -3.00
C ASP A 134 -9.57 9.10 -3.42
N VAL A 135 -10.01 9.03 -4.69
CA VAL A 135 -10.61 7.82 -5.27
C VAL A 135 -9.51 6.90 -5.76
N ALA A 136 -9.43 5.69 -5.22
CA ALA A 136 -8.42 4.71 -5.56
C ALA A 136 -9.04 3.30 -5.73
N LEU A 137 -8.43 2.49 -6.60
CA LEU A 137 -8.70 1.06 -6.62
C LEU A 137 -7.95 0.41 -5.45
N GLU A 138 -8.66 -0.44 -4.71
CA GLU A 138 -8.01 -1.28 -3.73
C GLU A 138 -7.39 -2.48 -4.46
N GLU A 139 -6.06 -2.56 -4.40
CA GLU A 139 -5.34 -3.72 -4.91
C GLU A 139 -5.50 -4.86 -3.89
N ASP A 140 -6.35 -5.84 -4.19
CA ASP A 140 -6.43 -7.06 -3.39
C ASP A 140 -5.16 -7.89 -3.65
N ARG A 141 -4.14 -7.65 -2.83
CA ARG A 141 -2.96 -8.51 -2.78
C ARG A 141 -3.33 -9.79 -2.06
N LYS A 142 -3.99 -10.72 -2.76
CA LYS A 142 -4.00 -12.11 -2.33
C LYS A 142 -2.57 -12.60 -2.40
N SER A 143 -1.88 -12.54 -1.26
CA SER A 143 -0.61 -13.24 -1.08
C SER A 143 -0.90 -14.73 -1.30
N VAL A 144 -0.49 -15.24 -2.45
CA VAL A 144 -0.43 -16.67 -2.67
C VAL A 144 0.67 -17.19 -1.77
N VAL A 145 0.27 -17.84 -0.67
CA VAL A 145 1.16 -18.61 0.21
C VAL A 145 1.49 -19.93 -0.48
#